data_67bfcc668db7046e30caa7023a3bb264
#
_entry.id   67bfcc668db7046e30caa7023a3bb264
#
_cell.length_a   1.000
_cell.length_b   1.000
_cell.length_c   1.000
_cell.angle_alpha   90.00
_cell.angle_beta   90.00
_cell.angle_gamma   90.00
#
_symmetry.space_group_name_H-M   'P 1'
#
loop_
_entity.id
_entity.type
_entity.pdbx_description
1 polymer ?
#
loop_
_entity_poly.entity_id
_entity_poly.type
_entity_poly.pdbx_seq_one_letter_code
_entity_poly.pdbx_strand_id
1 'polypeptide(L)'
;MKKLIILLSSLLLITPGSAKNKISLHTSVELVLNAFSNYESEKDFHWRDLSPALHEISINGHLLSEEIRNQLESIGFNFSGSIVNRTLDMRGEAVELDKTYDIGIFRFHYTTEGNHGVDSTDNNSNSLPDYIDIISEIFVHVYDVQINEMGYTRPPGDGWLPSNYDDGGSNHYDIYVRRLSSSYYGYVQSEYTAQNTGNNEFSQNVYEKNAFSSYMAMINNYDGFPNSVIENIQVTAAHEFFHAIQYGYDGYEKPWLLESTAVWMEEEIYDDINDCYQYMYSWFNQPEKSLDHVG
;
A
#
# COMPACT_ATOMS: atom_id res chain seq x y z
N MET A 1 26.65 2.62 -13.62
CA MET A 1 25.55 2.31 -12.73
C MET A 1 25.45 0.86 -12.25
N LYS A 2 26.19 -0.09 -12.78
CA LYS A 2 26.19 -1.52 -12.31
C LYS A 2 27.09 -1.85 -11.10
N LYS A 3 27.62 -0.88 -10.36
CA LYS A 3 28.60 -1.13 -9.28
C LYS A 3 28.09 -0.93 -7.84
N LEU A 4 26.84 -0.48 -7.66
CA LEU A 4 26.30 -0.22 -6.32
C LEU A 4 25.58 -1.44 -5.70
N ILE A 5 25.12 -2.37 -6.52
CA ILE A 5 24.36 -3.56 -6.09
C ILE A 5 25.21 -4.57 -5.28
N ILE A 6 26.54 -4.54 -5.43
CA ILE A 6 27.44 -5.53 -4.78
C ILE A 6 27.76 -5.19 -3.32
N LEU A 7 27.49 -3.99 -2.84
CA LEU A 7 27.84 -3.59 -1.47
C LEU A 7 26.75 -3.88 -0.42
N LEU A 8 25.51 -4.14 -0.81
CA LEU A 8 24.45 -4.50 0.13
C LEU A 8 24.39 -6.00 0.46
N SER A 9 24.96 -6.86 -0.36
CA SER A 9 24.92 -8.31 -0.14
C SER A 9 25.92 -8.83 0.92
N SER A 10 26.85 -8.01 1.38
CA SER A 10 27.87 -8.41 2.35
C SER A 10 27.57 -8.02 3.81
N LEU A 11 26.43 -7.37 4.08
CA LEU A 11 26.07 -6.93 5.44
C LEU A 11 24.99 -7.81 6.13
N LEU A 12 24.60 -8.90 5.53
CA LEU A 12 23.50 -9.77 5.99
C LEU A 12 23.93 -10.99 6.81
N LEU A 13 25.11 -10.92 7.45
CA LEU A 13 25.49 -11.89 8.46
C LEU A 13 25.49 -11.25 9.85
N ILE A 14 24.33 -10.90 10.34
CA ILE A 14 24.12 -10.57 11.76
C ILE A 14 23.19 -11.61 12.37
N THR A 15 23.75 -12.25 13.38
CA THR A 15 23.19 -13.27 14.27
C THR A 15 21.74 -13.02 14.70
N PRO A 16 20.95 -14.08 14.99
CA PRO A 16 19.59 -13.93 15.48
C PRO A 16 19.61 -13.43 16.92
N GLY A 17 19.55 -12.13 17.07
CA GLY A 17 19.51 -11.42 18.34
C GLY A 17 18.26 -10.60 18.45
N SER A 18 17.30 -11.09 19.22
CA SER A 18 16.26 -10.33 19.91
C SER A 18 15.27 -9.56 19.02
N ALA A 19 14.09 -10.12 18.88
CA ALA A 19 12.85 -9.47 18.44
C ALA A 19 12.54 -8.21 19.27
N LYS A 20 12.99 -7.04 18.83
CA LYS A 20 12.71 -5.79 19.55
C LYS A 20 12.31 -4.60 18.68
N ASN A 21 12.01 -4.73 17.42
CA ASN A 21 11.54 -3.57 16.62
C ASN A 21 10.55 -4.01 15.54
N LYS A 22 9.44 -4.57 15.97
CA LYS A 22 8.17 -4.51 15.22
C LYS A 22 7.45 -3.25 15.70
N ILE A 23 6.76 -2.52 14.82
CA ILE A 23 5.66 -1.66 15.25
C ILE A 23 4.81 -2.54 16.14
N SER A 24 4.58 -2.16 17.39
CA SER A 24 3.77 -3.02 18.25
C SER A 24 2.35 -3.05 17.70
N LEU A 25 1.70 -4.18 17.79
CA LEU A 25 0.29 -4.30 17.40
C LEU A 25 -0.58 -3.19 18.02
N HIS A 26 -0.26 -2.77 19.25
CA HIS A 26 -0.92 -1.66 19.91
C HIS A 26 -0.68 -0.31 19.20
N THR A 27 0.55 -0.02 18.83
CA THR A 27 0.89 1.19 18.06
C THR A 27 0.21 1.19 16.69
N SER A 28 0.17 0.04 16.02
CA SER A 28 -0.53 -0.10 14.73
C SER A 28 -2.03 0.19 14.88
N VAL A 29 -2.65 -0.32 15.94
CA VAL A 29 -4.07 -0.03 16.24
C VAL A 29 -4.29 1.46 16.49
N GLU A 30 -3.44 2.10 17.30
CA GLU A 30 -3.55 3.55 17.56
C GLU A 30 -3.39 4.38 16.29
N LEU A 31 -2.41 4.05 15.44
CA LEU A 31 -2.18 4.73 14.17
C LEU A 31 -3.39 4.61 13.25
N VAL A 32 -3.89 3.39 13.07
CA VAL A 32 -5.02 3.12 12.19
C VAL A 32 -6.29 3.78 12.71
N LEU A 33 -6.64 3.59 13.98
CA LEU A 33 -7.83 4.23 14.56
C LEU A 33 -7.75 5.75 14.49
N ASN A 34 -6.58 6.35 14.71
CA ASN A 34 -6.40 7.79 14.55
C ASN A 34 -6.57 8.25 13.11
N ALA A 35 -5.99 7.53 12.15
CA ALA A 35 -6.12 7.83 10.74
C ALA A 35 -7.59 7.79 10.27
N PHE A 36 -8.34 6.81 10.74
CA PHE A 36 -9.73 6.60 10.37
C PHE A 36 -10.72 7.45 11.17
N SER A 37 -10.36 7.97 12.36
CA SER A 37 -11.23 8.82 13.18
C SER A 37 -11.01 10.32 12.98
N ASN A 38 -9.81 10.76 12.58
CA ASN A 38 -9.43 12.16 12.49
C ASN A 38 -9.40 12.68 11.04
N TYR A 39 -10.48 12.46 10.32
CA TYR A 39 -10.62 12.80 8.91
C TYR A 39 -10.41 14.30 8.55
N GLU A 40 -10.51 15.21 9.54
CA GLU A 40 -10.40 16.66 9.36
C GLU A 40 -9.27 17.32 10.18
N SER A 41 -8.45 16.54 10.89
CA SER A 41 -7.40 17.14 11.69
C SER A 41 -6.23 17.64 10.82
N GLU A 42 -5.65 18.76 11.27
CA GLU A 42 -4.55 19.43 10.60
C GLU A 42 -3.40 18.48 10.20
N LYS A 43 -2.82 18.81 9.05
CA LYS A 43 -1.72 18.11 8.39
C LYS A 43 -0.49 17.97 9.30
N ASP A 44 -0.45 16.96 10.14
CA ASP A 44 0.80 16.47 10.70
C ASP A 44 1.41 15.48 9.68
N PHE A 45 2.34 15.99 8.90
CA PHE A 45 3.01 15.29 7.78
C PHE A 45 3.89 14.09 8.21
N HIS A 46 3.68 13.50 9.36
CA HIS A 46 4.62 12.54 9.92
C HIS A 46 4.45 11.10 9.43
N TRP A 47 3.34 10.74 8.75
CA TRP A 47 3.08 9.35 8.38
C TRP A 47 2.42 9.24 7.02
N ARG A 48 3.23 9.03 6.01
CA ARG A 48 2.76 8.86 4.64
C ARG A 48 2.07 7.55 4.40
N ASP A 49 2.41 6.56 5.20
CA ASP A 49 2.04 5.19 4.91
C ASP A 49 1.41 4.50 6.11
N LEU A 50 0.23 3.98 5.87
CA LEU A 50 -0.50 3.13 6.80
C LEU A 50 -0.26 1.64 6.54
N SER A 51 0.35 1.30 5.40
CA SER A 51 0.42 -0.06 4.90
C SER A 51 1.04 -1.04 5.90
N PRO A 52 2.19 -0.74 6.56
CA PRO A 52 2.72 -1.64 7.56
C PRO A 52 1.85 -1.80 8.81
N ALA A 53 1.17 -0.73 9.24
CA ALA A 53 0.28 -0.79 10.41
C ALA A 53 -0.98 -1.59 10.09
N LEU A 54 -1.57 -1.40 8.92
CA LEU A 54 -2.69 -2.16 8.41
C LEU A 54 -2.32 -3.64 8.27
N HIS A 55 -1.14 -3.91 7.72
CA HIS A 55 -0.62 -5.27 7.58
C HIS A 55 -0.39 -5.96 8.93
N GLU A 56 0.23 -5.27 9.91
CA GLU A 56 0.42 -5.82 11.27
C GLU A 56 -0.93 -6.19 11.92
N ILE A 57 -1.96 -5.36 11.74
CA ILE A 57 -3.31 -5.66 12.24
C ILE A 57 -3.91 -6.87 11.50
N SER A 58 -3.73 -6.96 10.18
CA SER A 58 -4.25 -8.09 9.38
C SER A 58 -3.70 -9.43 9.85
N ILE A 59 -2.41 -9.50 10.18
CA ILE A 59 -1.76 -10.74 10.61
C ILE A 59 -1.91 -11.05 12.10
N ASN A 60 -1.89 -10.04 12.97
CA ASN A 60 -1.84 -10.20 14.41
C ASN A 60 -3.11 -9.70 15.16
N GLY A 61 -4.07 -9.14 14.46
CA GLY A 61 -5.29 -8.58 15.05
C GLY A 61 -6.14 -9.60 15.82
N HIS A 62 -5.99 -10.89 15.52
CA HIS A 62 -6.62 -11.97 16.28
C HIS A 62 -6.16 -12.03 17.76
N LEU A 63 -5.04 -11.38 18.11
CA LEU A 63 -4.51 -11.27 19.47
C LEU A 63 -5.13 -10.11 20.24
N LEU A 64 -5.87 -9.22 19.59
CA LEU A 64 -6.52 -8.06 20.20
C LEU A 64 -7.74 -8.48 21.02
N SER A 65 -8.12 -7.61 21.96
CA SER A 65 -9.37 -7.78 22.69
C SER A 65 -10.59 -7.69 21.75
N GLU A 66 -11.70 -8.29 22.14
CA GLU A 66 -12.95 -8.24 21.37
C GLU A 66 -13.41 -6.79 21.14
N GLU A 67 -13.25 -5.92 22.12
CA GLU A 67 -13.62 -4.50 22.04
C GLU A 67 -12.83 -3.78 20.92
N ILE A 68 -11.50 -3.96 20.86
CA ILE A 68 -10.66 -3.36 19.84
C ILE A 68 -10.96 -3.97 18.47
N ARG A 69 -11.16 -5.29 18.39
CA ARG A 69 -11.54 -5.92 17.12
C ARG A 69 -12.86 -5.36 16.59
N ASN A 70 -13.86 -5.19 17.43
CA ASN A 70 -15.15 -4.59 17.03
C ASN A 70 -14.99 -3.16 16.51
N GLN A 71 -14.09 -2.36 17.09
CA GLN A 71 -13.76 -1.03 16.57
C GLN A 71 -13.12 -1.11 15.19
N LEU A 72 -12.16 -1.99 15.00
CA LEU A 72 -11.50 -2.20 13.71
C LEU A 72 -12.45 -2.79 12.66
N GLU A 73 -13.33 -3.70 13.05
CA GLU A 73 -14.37 -4.25 12.16
C GLU A 73 -15.34 -3.15 11.67
N SER A 74 -15.61 -2.15 12.52
CA SER A 74 -16.44 -1.01 12.11
C SER A 74 -15.82 -0.12 11.04
N ILE A 75 -14.52 -0.24 10.82
CA ILE A 75 -13.77 0.48 9.79
C ILE A 75 -13.24 -0.44 8.68
N GLY A 76 -13.76 -1.65 8.57
CA GLY A 76 -13.53 -2.54 7.43
C GLY A 76 -12.58 -3.71 7.65
N PHE A 77 -11.99 -3.87 8.85
CA PHE A 77 -11.22 -5.09 9.15
C PHE A 77 -12.15 -6.31 9.30
N ASN A 78 -11.60 -7.48 9.05
CA ASN A 78 -12.34 -8.72 9.21
C ASN A 78 -11.59 -9.73 10.07
N PHE A 79 -12.05 -9.91 11.30
CA PHE A 79 -11.52 -10.92 12.21
C PHE A 79 -12.46 -12.13 12.36
N SER A 80 -13.67 -12.06 11.80
CA SER A 80 -14.71 -13.09 11.95
C SER A 80 -14.77 -14.08 10.79
N GLY A 81 -13.97 -13.88 9.75
CA GLY A 81 -14.05 -14.65 8.49
C GLY A 81 -15.28 -14.33 7.65
N SER A 82 -15.96 -13.23 7.96
CA SER A 82 -17.04 -12.67 7.17
C SER A 82 -16.48 -11.90 5.96
N ILE A 83 -17.32 -11.51 5.04
CA ILE A 83 -16.92 -10.72 3.87
C ILE A 83 -16.22 -9.43 4.32
N VAL A 84 -14.98 -9.22 3.86
CA VAL A 84 -14.32 -7.92 4.02
C VAL A 84 -15.04 -6.94 3.12
N ASN A 85 -15.59 -5.89 3.70
CA ASN A 85 -16.18 -4.84 2.91
C ASN A 85 -15.10 -3.82 2.50
N ARG A 86 -14.48 -4.05 1.34
CA ARG A 86 -13.46 -3.18 0.76
C ARG A 86 -13.99 -1.79 0.42
N THR A 87 -15.30 -1.62 0.43
CA THR A 87 -15.98 -0.36 0.11
C THR A 87 -16.31 0.49 1.32
N LEU A 88 -15.85 0.13 2.54
CA LEU A 88 -15.99 1.03 3.68
C LEU A 88 -15.00 2.20 3.56
N ASP A 89 -15.47 3.38 3.86
CA ASP A 89 -14.59 4.54 4.01
C ASP A 89 -13.83 4.48 5.35
N MET A 90 -12.97 5.46 5.55
CA MET A 90 -12.19 5.58 6.80
C MET A 90 -13.07 5.86 8.05
N ARG A 91 -14.37 6.02 7.91
CA ARG A 91 -15.34 6.15 9.01
C ARG A 91 -16.21 4.90 9.18
N GLY A 92 -15.93 3.84 8.39
CA GLY A 92 -16.75 2.63 8.37
C GLY A 92 -18.07 2.80 7.64
N GLU A 93 -18.25 3.89 6.87
CA GLU A 93 -19.43 4.10 6.04
C GLU A 93 -19.22 3.45 4.66
N ALA A 94 -20.26 2.84 4.12
CA ALA A 94 -20.19 2.25 2.80
C ALA A 94 -19.96 3.33 1.74
N VAL A 95 -18.92 3.15 0.92
CA VAL A 95 -18.60 4.00 -0.21
C VAL A 95 -19.10 3.32 -1.46
N GLU A 96 -20.01 4.00 -2.18
CA GLU A 96 -20.47 3.53 -3.47
C GLU A 96 -19.48 4.00 -4.55
N LEU A 97 -18.62 3.10 -5.01
CA LEU A 97 -17.76 3.28 -6.17
C LEU A 97 -18.43 2.56 -7.35
N ASP A 98 -19.33 3.28 -8.03
CA ASP A 98 -20.27 2.74 -9.01
C ASP A 98 -19.65 2.44 -10.37
N LYS A 99 -18.37 2.78 -10.56
CA LYS A 99 -17.65 2.63 -11.83
C LYS A 99 -16.40 1.81 -11.64
N THR A 100 -16.05 1.06 -12.68
CA THR A 100 -14.79 0.32 -12.77
C THR A 100 -14.10 0.58 -14.10
N TYR A 101 -12.77 0.54 -14.10
CA TYR A 101 -11.95 0.58 -15.30
C TYR A 101 -10.84 -0.46 -15.20
N ASP A 102 -10.77 -1.37 -16.17
CA ASP A 102 -9.79 -2.44 -16.21
C ASP A 102 -8.68 -2.12 -17.21
N ILE A 103 -7.42 -2.22 -16.78
CA ILE A 103 -6.24 -2.08 -17.64
C ILE A 103 -5.12 -3.00 -17.15
N GLY A 104 -4.57 -3.82 -18.04
CA GLY A 104 -3.53 -4.79 -17.67
C GLY A 104 -3.99 -5.74 -16.58
N ILE A 105 -3.30 -5.73 -15.45
CA ILE A 105 -3.68 -6.54 -14.28
C ILE A 105 -4.57 -5.76 -13.29
N PHE A 106 -4.80 -4.48 -13.50
CA PHE A 106 -5.44 -3.59 -12.54
C PHE A 106 -6.92 -3.40 -12.83
N ARG A 107 -7.71 -3.29 -11.76
CA ARG A 107 -9.08 -2.79 -11.76
C ARG A 107 -9.17 -1.57 -10.86
N PHE A 108 -9.51 -0.43 -11.45
CA PHE A 108 -9.78 0.80 -10.72
C PHE A 108 -11.26 0.88 -10.39
N HIS A 109 -11.58 0.97 -9.09
CA HIS A 109 -12.90 1.25 -8.58
C HIS A 109 -13.00 2.73 -8.26
N TYR A 110 -13.97 3.42 -8.80
CA TYR A 110 -14.12 4.86 -8.61
C TYR A 110 -15.57 5.32 -8.74
N THR A 111 -15.83 6.55 -8.35
CA THR A 111 -17.07 7.27 -8.64
C THR A 111 -16.74 8.69 -9.10
N THR A 112 -17.70 9.36 -9.73
CA THR A 112 -17.62 10.79 -10.07
C THR A 112 -18.54 11.62 -9.20
N GLU A 113 -19.15 11.02 -8.17
CA GLU A 113 -20.19 11.63 -7.35
C GLU A 113 -19.74 11.74 -5.88
N GLY A 114 -20.23 12.75 -5.19
CA GLY A 114 -20.06 12.94 -3.76
C GLY A 114 -18.60 13.20 -3.34
N ASN A 115 -18.32 12.97 -2.08
CA ASN A 115 -16.99 13.23 -1.49
C ASN A 115 -15.90 12.28 -1.97
N HIS A 116 -16.27 11.11 -2.45
CA HIS A 116 -15.36 10.10 -2.99
C HIS A 116 -15.16 10.23 -4.50
N GLY A 117 -15.89 11.15 -5.15
CA GLY A 117 -15.81 11.39 -6.58
C GLY A 117 -14.43 11.91 -7.00
N VAL A 118 -13.93 11.38 -8.11
CA VAL A 118 -12.86 12.01 -8.87
C VAL A 118 -13.44 13.15 -9.73
N ASP A 119 -12.58 14.10 -10.13
CA ASP A 119 -13.00 15.11 -11.11
C ASP A 119 -13.48 14.40 -12.39
N SER A 120 -14.67 14.76 -12.84
CA SER A 120 -15.31 14.16 -14.02
C SER A 120 -14.85 14.74 -15.36
N THR A 121 -13.86 15.63 -15.35
CA THR A 121 -13.26 16.21 -16.56
C THR A 121 -12.73 15.11 -17.46
N ASP A 122 -13.11 15.15 -18.74
CA ASP A 122 -12.70 14.22 -19.81
C ASP A 122 -12.35 15.06 -21.05
N ASN A 123 -11.09 15.54 -21.08
CA ASN A 123 -10.62 16.44 -22.14
C ASN A 123 -10.34 15.70 -23.47
N ASN A 124 -10.03 14.43 -23.42
CA ASN A 124 -9.75 13.61 -24.59
C ASN A 124 -11.01 12.94 -25.20
N SER A 125 -12.16 13.05 -24.48
CA SER A 125 -13.46 12.52 -24.89
C SER A 125 -13.50 11.01 -25.10
N ASN A 126 -12.76 10.27 -24.27
CA ASN A 126 -12.74 8.82 -24.28
C ASN A 126 -13.78 8.16 -23.34
N SER A 127 -14.58 8.98 -22.65
CA SER A 127 -15.57 8.58 -21.65
C SER A 127 -14.99 8.09 -20.32
N LEU A 128 -13.72 8.37 -20.08
CA LEU A 128 -13.05 8.12 -18.82
C LEU A 128 -12.61 9.48 -18.22
N PRO A 129 -12.80 9.74 -16.92
CA PRO A 129 -12.23 10.94 -16.30
C PRO A 129 -10.70 11.02 -16.48
N ASP A 130 -10.18 12.21 -16.81
CA ASP A 130 -8.74 12.43 -16.98
C ASP A 130 -7.93 11.94 -15.78
N TYR A 131 -8.47 12.04 -14.56
CA TYR A 131 -7.83 11.53 -13.36
C TYR A 131 -7.62 10.00 -13.41
N ILE A 132 -8.63 9.27 -13.90
CA ILE A 132 -8.54 7.80 -14.02
C ILE A 132 -7.62 7.42 -15.19
N ASP A 133 -7.62 8.18 -16.28
CA ASP A 133 -6.66 7.99 -17.37
C ASP A 133 -5.23 8.10 -16.84
N ILE A 134 -4.91 9.20 -16.16
CA ILE A 134 -3.56 9.49 -15.65
C ILE A 134 -3.11 8.42 -14.65
N ILE A 135 -3.94 8.12 -13.65
CA ILE A 135 -3.55 7.14 -12.62
C ILE A 135 -3.35 5.75 -13.23
N SER A 136 -4.21 5.36 -14.16
CA SER A 136 -4.13 4.04 -14.78
C SER A 136 -2.90 3.89 -15.69
N GLU A 137 -2.54 4.91 -16.45
CA GLU A 137 -1.32 4.94 -17.26
C GLU A 137 -0.07 4.88 -16.39
N ILE A 138 -0.05 5.60 -15.26
CA ILE A 138 1.05 5.57 -14.30
C ILE A 138 1.22 4.16 -13.71
N PHE A 139 0.13 3.49 -13.32
CA PHE A 139 0.20 2.11 -12.80
C PHE A 139 0.69 1.11 -13.85
N VAL A 140 0.31 1.27 -15.12
CA VAL A 140 0.83 0.44 -16.21
C VAL A 140 2.34 0.63 -16.35
N HIS A 141 2.84 1.87 -16.28
CA HIS A 141 4.27 2.16 -16.33
C HIS A 141 5.02 1.59 -15.11
N VAL A 142 4.50 1.80 -13.90
CA VAL A 142 5.08 1.25 -12.65
C VAL A 142 5.15 -0.29 -12.72
N TYR A 143 4.10 -0.92 -13.21
CA TYR A 143 4.08 -2.37 -13.43
C TYR A 143 5.16 -2.79 -14.42
N ASP A 144 5.28 -2.10 -15.54
CA ASP A 144 6.28 -2.43 -16.57
C ASP A 144 7.69 -2.38 -16.00
N VAL A 145 8.01 -1.32 -15.25
CA VAL A 145 9.33 -1.18 -14.63
C VAL A 145 9.56 -2.23 -13.54
N GLN A 146 8.65 -2.34 -12.57
CA GLN A 146 8.89 -3.24 -11.41
C GLN A 146 8.84 -4.72 -11.81
N ILE A 147 7.89 -5.11 -12.66
CA ILE A 147 7.70 -6.53 -13.02
C ILE A 147 8.54 -6.92 -14.23
N ASN A 148 8.44 -6.17 -15.33
CA ASN A 148 9.05 -6.61 -16.59
C ASN A 148 10.53 -6.24 -16.68
N GLU A 149 10.94 -5.05 -16.21
CA GLU A 149 12.33 -4.62 -16.30
C GLU A 149 13.16 -5.07 -15.10
N MET A 150 12.66 -4.88 -13.87
CA MET A 150 13.36 -5.27 -12.64
C MET A 150 13.20 -6.77 -12.32
N GLY A 151 12.17 -7.42 -12.83
CA GLY A 151 11.96 -8.86 -12.71
C GLY A 151 11.33 -9.31 -11.41
N TYR A 152 10.64 -8.43 -10.69
CA TYR A 152 9.83 -8.85 -9.53
C TYR A 152 8.64 -9.69 -9.96
N THR A 153 8.21 -10.61 -9.10
CA THR A 153 6.97 -11.34 -9.32
C THR A 153 5.77 -10.43 -9.01
N ARG A 154 4.77 -10.46 -9.87
CA ARG A 154 3.55 -9.68 -9.64
C ARG A 154 2.88 -10.07 -8.31
N PRO A 155 2.18 -9.14 -7.63
CA PRO A 155 1.39 -9.47 -6.46
C PRO A 155 0.40 -10.60 -6.72
N PRO A 156 0.10 -11.45 -5.72
CA PRO A 156 -0.93 -12.47 -5.85
C PRO A 156 -2.30 -11.83 -6.14
N GLY A 157 -3.01 -12.38 -7.10
CA GLY A 157 -4.43 -12.08 -7.27
C GLY A 157 -5.28 -12.80 -6.22
N ASP A 158 -6.54 -12.47 -6.13
CA ASP A 158 -7.50 -12.99 -5.16
C ASP A 158 -8.62 -13.86 -5.76
N GLY A 159 -8.67 -14.02 -7.08
CA GLY A 159 -9.67 -14.84 -7.77
C GLY A 159 -9.69 -16.33 -7.42
N TRP A 160 -8.79 -16.78 -6.55
CA TRP A 160 -8.78 -18.12 -5.96
C TRP A 160 -9.55 -18.21 -4.65
N LEU A 161 -9.97 -17.07 -4.10
CA LEU A 161 -10.73 -17.02 -2.87
C LEU A 161 -12.11 -17.68 -3.02
N PRO A 162 -12.67 -18.23 -1.95
CA PRO A 162 -14.04 -18.74 -1.96
C PRO A 162 -15.03 -17.62 -2.33
N SER A 163 -16.10 -17.97 -3.03
CA SER A 163 -17.12 -17.03 -3.53
C SER A 163 -17.86 -16.20 -2.46
N ASN A 164 -17.64 -16.46 -1.19
CA ASN A 164 -18.13 -15.68 -0.08
C ASN A 164 -17.17 -14.57 0.37
N TYR A 165 -16.02 -14.43 -0.30
CA TYR A 165 -15.09 -13.33 -0.10
C TYR A 165 -15.31 -12.28 -1.19
N ASP A 166 -15.00 -11.03 -0.86
CA ASP A 166 -15.01 -9.93 -1.82
C ASP A 166 -13.68 -9.98 -2.59
N ASP A 167 -13.77 -10.27 -3.89
CA ASP A 167 -12.65 -10.32 -4.83
C ASP A 167 -12.67 -9.11 -5.79
N GLY A 168 -13.35 -8.01 -5.42
CA GLY A 168 -13.50 -6.84 -6.28
C GLY A 168 -14.25 -7.12 -7.59
N GLY A 169 -14.90 -8.30 -7.68
CA GLY A 169 -15.65 -8.77 -8.86
C GLY A 169 -14.78 -9.32 -9.98
N SER A 170 -13.48 -9.54 -9.76
CA SER A 170 -12.58 -10.15 -10.74
C SER A 170 -11.26 -10.59 -10.12
N ASN A 171 -10.39 -11.22 -10.91
CA ASN A 171 -9.03 -11.59 -10.51
C ASN A 171 -7.98 -10.50 -10.88
N HIS A 172 -8.41 -9.26 -11.06
CA HIS A 172 -7.49 -8.14 -11.20
C HIS A 172 -6.98 -7.71 -9.82
N TYR A 173 -5.89 -6.95 -9.82
CA TYR A 173 -5.44 -6.26 -8.63
C TYR A 173 -6.29 -5.01 -8.42
N ASP A 174 -7.02 -4.96 -7.31
CA ASP A 174 -8.00 -3.91 -7.04
C ASP A 174 -7.37 -2.64 -6.49
N ILE A 175 -7.72 -1.51 -7.10
CA ILE A 175 -7.32 -0.17 -6.68
C ILE A 175 -8.57 0.66 -6.47
N TYR A 176 -8.84 1.05 -5.21
CA TYR A 176 -10.00 1.84 -4.81
C TYR A 176 -9.63 3.32 -4.76
N VAL A 177 -10.05 4.08 -5.78
CA VAL A 177 -9.84 5.53 -5.84
C VAL A 177 -10.94 6.23 -5.08
N ARG A 178 -10.61 6.74 -3.90
CA ARG A 178 -11.59 7.30 -2.98
C ARG A 178 -10.98 8.37 -2.10
N ARG A 179 -11.83 9.18 -1.43
CA ARG A 179 -11.34 10.13 -0.45
C ARG A 179 -10.64 9.39 0.71
N LEU A 180 -9.42 9.76 0.98
CA LEU A 180 -8.66 9.39 2.17
C LEU A 180 -8.53 10.60 3.10
N SER A 181 -8.03 10.42 4.31
CA SER A 181 -7.64 11.53 5.16
C SER A 181 -6.55 12.37 4.46
N SER A 182 -6.58 13.69 4.68
CA SER A 182 -5.70 14.65 3.99
C SER A 182 -4.20 14.45 4.21
N SER A 183 -3.81 13.46 5.02
CA SER A 183 -2.41 13.11 5.30
C SER A 183 -1.93 11.89 4.50
N TYR A 184 -2.83 11.15 3.87
CA TYR A 184 -2.50 9.89 3.20
C TYR A 184 -2.69 9.98 1.70
N TYR A 185 -1.65 9.60 0.99
CA TYR A 185 -1.61 9.51 -0.48
C TYR A 185 -2.30 8.24 -0.99
N GLY A 186 -2.04 7.14 -0.29
CA GLY A 186 -2.56 5.82 -0.56
C GLY A 186 -2.23 4.88 0.58
N TYR A 187 -2.58 3.63 0.43
CA TYR A 187 -2.14 2.52 1.28
C TYR A 187 -2.43 1.18 0.61
N VAL A 188 -1.69 0.16 1.00
CA VAL A 188 -1.96 -1.24 0.66
C VAL A 188 -2.47 -1.99 1.89
N GLN A 189 -3.60 -2.66 1.72
CA GLN A 189 -4.19 -3.53 2.74
C GLN A 189 -3.97 -4.99 2.35
N SER A 190 -3.19 -5.72 3.14
CA SER A 190 -3.10 -7.17 2.98
C SER A 190 -4.38 -7.86 3.44
N GLU A 191 -4.73 -8.97 2.79
CA GLU A 191 -6.00 -9.65 3.00
C GLU A 191 -5.81 -11.09 3.46
N TYR A 192 -5.41 -11.97 2.56
CA TYR A 192 -5.36 -13.39 2.80
C TYR A 192 -3.98 -13.96 2.54
N THR A 193 -3.60 -14.94 3.34
CA THR A 193 -2.37 -15.69 3.11
C THR A 193 -2.47 -16.41 1.79
N ALA A 194 -1.59 -16.07 0.87
CA ALA A 194 -1.39 -16.77 -0.40
C ALA A 194 -0.20 -17.73 -0.27
N GLN A 195 -0.26 -18.86 -0.94
CA GLN A 195 0.82 -19.84 -0.91
C GLN A 195 1.41 -20.04 -2.31
N ASN A 196 2.71 -20.32 -2.36
CA ASN A 196 3.43 -20.61 -3.59
C ASN A 196 3.31 -19.51 -4.65
N THR A 197 3.31 -18.27 -4.22
CA THR A 197 3.12 -17.10 -5.09
C THR A 197 4.41 -16.62 -5.70
N GLY A 198 5.54 -16.91 -5.09
CA GLY A 198 6.85 -16.53 -5.58
C GLY A 198 7.50 -17.64 -6.39
N ASN A 199 8.18 -17.22 -7.41
CA ASN A 199 9.05 -18.06 -8.19
C ASN A 199 10.43 -17.37 -8.21
N ASN A 200 11.20 -17.57 -7.14
CA ASN A 200 12.55 -17.08 -7.13
C ASN A 200 13.40 -17.94 -8.03
N GLU A 201 13.74 -17.43 -9.19
CA GLU A 201 14.59 -18.05 -10.20
C GLU A 201 15.93 -18.53 -9.64
N PHE A 202 16.44 -17.87 -8.63
CA PHE A 202 17.71 -18.20 -7.95
C PHE A 202 17.56 -19.22 -6.81
N SER A 203 16.34 -19.55 -6.41
CA SER A 203 16.05 -20.56 -5.39
C SER A 203 14.83 -21.40 -5.75
N GLN A 204 14.96 -22.20 -6.81
CA GLN A 204 13.90 -23.02 -7.40
C GLN A 204 13.16 -23.97 -6.43
N ASN A 205 13.64 -24.14 -5.21
CA ASN A 205 13.05 -24.97 -4.17
C ASN A 205 12.53 -24.17 -2.97
N VAL A 206 12.56 -22.85 -3.01
CA VAL A 206 12.04 -21.98 -1.96
C VAL A 206 10.80 -21.29 -2.48
N TYR A 207 9.66 -21.67 -1.92
CA TYR A 207 8.38 -21.02 -2.19
C TYR A 207 8.13 -20.01 -1.08
N GLU A 208 7.63 -18.85 -1.43
CA GLU A 208 7.18 -17.86 -0.46
C GLU A 208 6.05 -18.48 0.36
N LYS A 209 6.25 -18.53 1.68
CA LYS A 209 5.30 -19.17 2.60
C LYS A 209 4.45 -18.16 3.34
N ASN A 210 4.91 -16.92 3.40
CA ASN A 210 4.31 -15.84 4.15
C ASN A 210 3.72 -14.77 3.22
N ALA A 211 3.36 -15.16 2.01
CA ALA A 211 2.78 -14.27 1.04
C ALA A 211 1.32 -13.96 1.35
N PHE A 212 0.91 -12.75 0.99
CA PHE A 212 -0.47 -12.28 1.14
C PHE A 212 -0.98 -11.68 -0.16
N SER A 213 -2.27 -11.89 -0.45
CA SER A 213 -2.99 -11.03 -1.37
C SER A 213 -3.23 -9.68 -0.72
N SER A 214 -3.49 -8.67 -1.52
CA SER A 214 -3.75 -7.33 -1.05
C SER A 214 -4.60 -6.56 -2.07
N TYR A 215 -5.19 -5.47 -1.62
CA TYR A 215 -5.74 -4.41 -2.46
C TYR A 215 -5.11 -3.07 -2.09
N MET A 216 -5.33 -2.06 -2.91
CA MET A 216 -4.82 -0.72 -2.70
C MET A 216 -5.96 0.29 -2.61
N ALA A 217 -5.79 1.31 -1.78
CA ALA A 217 -6.60 2.52 -1.84
C ALA A 217 -5.72 3.72 -2.21
N MET A 218 -6.20 4.53 -3.16
CA MET A 218 -5.55 5.76 -3.59
C MET A 218 -6.48 6.94 -3.33
N ILE A 219 -5.90 8.08 -2.96
CA ILE A 219 -6.70 9.29 -2.77
C ILE A 219 -7.29 9.76 -4.10
N ASN A 220 -8.51 10.31 -4.06
CA ASN A 220 -9.21 10.81 -5.24
C ASN A 220 -8.87 12.26 -5.60
N ASN A 221 -8.10 12.95 -4.76
CA ASN A 221 -7.71 14.33 -4.97
C ASN A 221 -6.46 14.67 -4.16
N TYR A 222 -5.43 15.23 -4.81
CA TYR A 222 -4.18 15.66 -4.19
C TYR A 222 -4.13 17.16 -3.88
N ASP A 223 -5.26 17.84 -3.79
CA ASP A 223 -5.28 19.27 -3.45
C ASP A 223 -4.62 19.55 -2.11
N GLY A 224 -3.62 20.42 -2.14
CA GLY A 224 -2.84 20.83 -0.97
C GLY A 224 -1.71 19.88 -0.58
N PHE A 225 -1.42 18.86 -1.37
CA PHE A 225 -0.19 18.09 -1.25
C PHE A 225 1.00 18.81 -1.89
N PRO A 226 2.25 18.49 -1.51
CA PRO A 226 3.42 19.29 -1.87
C PRO A 226 3.74 19.35 -3.36
N ASN A 227 3.66 18.22 -4.06
CA ASN A 227 4.02 18.12 -5.47
C ASN A 227 2.80 18.35 -6.38
N SER A 228 2.99 18.37 -7.69
CA SER A 228 1.87 18.36 -8.62
C SER A 228 1.04 17.08 -8.49
N VAL A 229 -0.20 17.12 -8.94
CA VAL A 229 -1.10 15.94 -8.91
C VAL A 229 -0.43 14.72 -9.57
N ILE A 230 0.19 14.91 -10.72
CA ILE A 230 0.84 13.83 -11.48
C ILE A 230 2.03 13.27 -10.69
N GLU A 231 2.90 14.12 -10.16
CA GLU A 231 4.06 13.69 -9.36
C GLU A 231 3.62 12.95 -8.09
N ASN A 232 2.58 13.43 -7.40
CA ASN A 232 2.03 12.74 -6.24
C ASN A 232 1.49 11.34 -6.61
N ILE A 233 0.77 11.20 -7.73
CA ILE A 233 0.30 9.91 -8.22
C ILE A 233 1.47 8.98 -8.56
N GLN A 234 2.51 9.51 -9.21
CA GLN A 234 3.69 8.77 -9.64
C GLN A 234 4.44 8.15 -8.47
N VAL A 235 4.80 8.95 -7.47
CA VAL A 235 5.53 8.45 -6.29
C VAL A 235 4.65 7.51 -5.47
N THR A 236 3.36 7.83 -5.31
CA THR A 236 2.44 6.95 -4.57
C THR A 236 2.27 5.60 -5.27
N ALA A 237 2.07 5.59 -6.58
CA ALA A 237 1.91 4.34 -7.32
C ALA A 237 3.18 3.47 -7.26
N ALA A 238 4.37 4.08 -7.37
CA ALA A 238 5.64 3.38 -7.27
C ALA A 238 5.83 2.74 -5.89
N HIS A 239 5.53 3.49 -4.84
CA HIS A 239 5.63 3.09 -3.44
C HIS A 239 4.64 1.98 -3.08
N GLU A 240 3.37 2.26 -3.26
CA GLU A 240 2.30 1.35 -2.83
C GLU A 240 2.27 0.05 -3.63
N PHE A 241 2.51 0.11 -4.93
CA PHE A 241 2.59 -1.13 -5.72
C PHE A 241 3.79 -1.98 -5.31
N PHE A 242 4.87 -1.36 -4.82
CA PHE A 242 5.98 -2.12 -4.28
C PHE A 242 5.63 -2.81 -2.96
N HIS A 243 4.82 -2.21 -2.09
CA HIS A 243 4.28 -2.91 -0.92
C HIS A 243 3.45 -4.14 -1.30
N ALA A 244 2.62 -4.04 -2.32
CA ALA A 244 1.88 -5.18 -2.82
C ALA A 244 2.81 -6.33 -3.29
N ILE A 245 3.91 -5.98 -3.96
CA ILE A 245 4.95 -6.95 -4.34
C ILE A 245 5.62 -7.55 -3.11
N GLN A 246 6.05 -6.73 -2.15
CA GLN A 246 6.69 -7.19 -0.91
C GLN A 246 5.80 -8.18 -0.15
N TYR A 247 4.50 -7.89 -0.01
CA TYR A 247 3.55 -8.80 0.62
C TYR A 247 3.38 -10.11 -0.15
N GLY A 248 3.59 -10.09 -1.47
CA GLY A 248 3.64 -11.28 -2.30
C GLY A 248 4.87 -12.16 -2.06
N TYR A 249 5.95 -11.60 -1.50
CA TYR A 249 7.17 -12.33 -1.16
C TYR A 249 7.19 -12.75 0.31
N ASP A 250 7.17 -11.80 1.23
CA ASP A 250 7.14 -12.05 2.68
C ASP A 250 6.50 -10.89 3.44
N GLY A 251 5.25 -11.07 3.86
CA GLY A 251 4.55 -10.08 4.67
C GLY A 251 5.04 -9.99 6.13
N TYR A 252 5.99 -10.83 6.57
CA TYR A 252 6.57 -10.74 7.92
C TYR A 252 7.90 -9.98 7.96
N GLU A 253 8.25 -9.32 6.86
CA GLU A 253 9.41 -8.44 6.84
C GLU A 253 9.23 -7.25 7.80
N LYS A 254 10.37 -6.69 8.21
CA LYS A 254 10.35 -5.56 9.14
C LYS A 254 9.84 -4.29 8.46
N PRO A 255 8.97 -3.52 9.12
CA PRO A 255 8.40 -2.29 8.56
C PRO A 255 9.45 -1.33 8.01
N TRP A 256 10.58 -1.12 8.70
CA TRP A 256 11.63 -0.23 8.22
C TRP A 256 12.22 -0.68 6.87
N LEU A 257 12.29 -2.00 6.61
CA LEU A 257 12.77 -2.53 5.33
C LEU A 257 11.69 -2.35 4.25
N LEU A 258 10.44 -2.62 4.59
CA LEU A 258 9.31 -2.39 3.69
C LEU A 258 9.29 -0.94 3.22
N GLU A 259 9.30 0.00 4.18
CA GLU A 259 9.26 1.44 3.89
C GLU A 259 10.50 1.94 3.13
N SER A 260 11.71 1.61 3.62
CA SER A 260 12.92 2.14 2.99
C SER A 260 13.11 1.64 1.56
N THR A 261 12.64 0.44 1.25
CA THR A 261 12.73 -0.09 -0.11
C THR A 261 11.57 0.38 -0.98
N ALA A 262 10.41 0.71 -0.42
CA ALA A 262 9.34 1.36 -1.15
C ALA A 262 9.71 2.81 -1.52
N VAL A 263 10.29 3.58 -0.59
CA VAL A 263 10.86 4.91 -0.89
C VAL A 263 11.99 4.83 -1.93
N TRP A 264 12.87 3.82 -1.82
CA TRP A 264 13.89 3.59 -2.86
C TRP A 264 13.26 3.33 -4.23
N MET A 265 12.13 2.66 -4.30
CA MET A 265 11.44 2.38 -5.56
C MET A 265 10.84 3.65 -6.19
N GLU A 266 10.43 4.64 -5.38
CA GLU A 266 10.04 5.96 -5.88
C GLU A 266 11.19 6.61 -6.67
N GLU A 267 12.42 6.57 -6.11
CA GLU A 267 13.61 7.14 -6.72
C GLU A 267 14.09 6.35 -7.94
N GLU A 268 13.91 5.02 -7.95
CA GLU A 268 14.31 4.20 -9.12
C GLU A 268 13.42 4.43 -10.35
N ILE A 269 12.15 4.77 -10.14
CA ILE A 269 11.19 4.98 -11.25
C ILE A 269 11.07 6.46 -11.60
N TYR A 270 11.11 7.34 -10.59
CA TYR A 270 10.83 8.77 -10.72
C TYR A 270 11.89 9.65 -10.02
N ASP A 271 13.18 9.40 -10.30
CA ASP A 271 14.36 10.05 -9.72
C ASP A 271 14.28 11.60 -9.69
N ASP A 272 13.63 12.20 -10.69
CA ASP A 272 13.53 13.66 -10.79
C ASP A 272 12.56 14.29 -9.76
N ILE A 273 11.67 13.52 -9.11
CA ILE A 273 10.66 14.05 -8.20
C ILE A 273 11.25 14.32 -6.82
N ASN A 274 12.14 13.44 -6.33
CA ASN A 274 12.86 13.58 -5.06
C ASN A 274 11.94 13.82 -3.85
N ASP A 275 10.79 13.18 -3.83
CA ASP A 275 9.77 13.38 -2.81
C ASP A 275 10.27 12.96 -1.42
N CYS A 276 11.17 11.97 -1.33
CA CYS A 276 11.80 11.51 -0.10
C CYS A 276 12.55 12.62 0.66
N TYR A 277 12.99 13.70 0.00
CA TYR A 277 13.73 14.80 0.64
C TYR A 277 12.92 15.52 1.72
N GLN A 278 11.59 15.47 1.66
CA GLN A 278 10.71 16.05 2.68
C GLN A 278 10.86 15.35 4.05
N TYR A 279 11.30 14.10 4.07
CA TYR A 279 11.42 13.26 5.28
C TYR A 279 12.85 13.15 5.79
N MET A 280 13.84 13.35 4.92
CA MET A 280 15.26 13.19 5.27
C MET A 280 15.74 14.14 6.37
N TYR A 281 15.09 15.29 6.52
CA TYR A 281 15.44 16.26 7.57
C TYR A 281 15.38 15.64 8.99
N SER A 282 14.34 14.90 9.28
CA SER A 282 14.17 14.23 10.58
C SER A 282 15.27 13.19 10.83
N TRP A 283 15.65 12.46 9.79
CA TRP A 283 16.73 11.47 9.87
C TRP A 283 18.12 12.12 10.07
N PHE A 284 18.41 13.17 9.30
CA PHE A 284 19.68 13.90 9.43
C PHE A 284 19.87 14.59 10.78
N ASN A 285 18.79 14.96 11.45
CA ASN A 285 18.85 15.59 12.77
C ASN A 285 19.07 14.57 13.91
N GLN A 286 18.96 13.28 13.65
CA GLN A 286 19.09 12.21 14.65
C GLN A 286 19.90 11.03 14.10
N PRO A 287 21.12 11.27 13.57
CA PRO A 287 21.91 10.24 12.88
C PRO A 287 22.40 9.12 13.83
N GLU A 288 22.30 9.31 15.14
CA GLU A 288 22.62 8.32 16.16
C GLU A 288 21.51 7.28 16.35
N LYS A 289 20.31 7.51 15.84
CA LYS A 289 19.23 6.52 15.90
C LYS A 289 19.46 5.40 14.89
N SER A 290 19.15 4.18 15.29
CA SER A 290 19.20 3.06 14.36
C SER A 290 18.09 3.19 13.29
N LEU A 291 18.32 2.63 12.11
CA LEU A 291 17.34 2.66 11.01
C LEU A 291 16.01 1.97 11.35
N ASP A 292 16.05 1.05 12.30
CA ASP A 292 14.88 0.35 12.81
C ASP A 292 14.27 1.00 14.08
N HIS A 293 14.66 2.25 14.37
CA HIS A 293 14.10 3.01 15.49
C HIS A 293 12.71 3.51 15.11
N VAL A 294 11.70 2.94 15.72
CA VAL A 294 10.33 3.45 15.67
C VAL A 294 10.22 4.52 16.76
N GLY A 295 9.94 5.76 16.36
CA GLY A 295 9.92 6.94 17.24
C GLY A 295 8.82 6.89 18.31
#